data_5cf6ff8b1646f15de90f80723e218e1a
#
_entry.id   5cf6ff8b1646f15de90f80723e218e1a
#
_cell.length_a   1.000
_cell.length_b   1.000
_cell.length_c   1.000
_cell.angle_alpha   90.00
_cell.angle_beta   90.00
_cell.angle_gamma   90.00
#
_symmetry.space_group_name_H-M   'P 1'
#
loop_
_entity.id
_entity.type
_entity.pdbx_description
1 polymer ?
#
loop_
_entity_poly.entity_id
_entity_poly.type
_entity_poly.pdbx_seq_one_letter_code
_entity_poly.pdbx_strand_id
1 'polypeptide(L)' 'MNLSLVPLNEDFEIVKIKKIKDDSQKKLLNNMGFVEGAVVTVVSESYGNLIVKIKGSRVAIGKDIAMRIMVNHI' A
#
# COMPACT_ATOMS: atom_id res chain seq x y z
N MET A 1 1.33 11.38 4.47
CA MET A 1 -0.01 10.79 4.27
C MET A 1 0.13 9.29 4.15
N ASN A 2 -0.75 8.54 4.77
CA ASN A 2 -0.69 7.09 4.63
C ASN A 2 -1.67 6.59 3.58
N LEU A 3 -1.43 5.36 3.10
CA LEU A 3 -2.17 4.80 1.97
C LEU A 3 -3.66 4.60 2.26
N SER A 4 -4.06 4.50 3.52
CA SER A 4 -5.48 4.32 3.88
C SER A 4 -6.31 5.60 3.68
N LEU A 5 -5.67 6.74 3.47
CA LEU A 5 -6.33 8.05 3.37
C LEU A 5 -6.33 8.63 1.97
N VAL A 6 -5.72 7.98 1.01
CA VAL A 6 -5.59 8.54 -0.33
C VAL A 6 -6.88 8.39 -1.13
N PRO A 7 -7.16 9.31 -2.06
CA PRO A 7 -8.29 9.15 -2.97
C PRO A 7 -8.09 7.97 -3.90
N LEU A 8 -9.20 7.39 -4.37
CA LEU A 8 -9.15 6.24 -5.28
C LEU A 8 -8.66 6.67 -6.66
N ASN A 9 -7.99 5.74 -7.32
CA ASN A 9 -7.61 5.87 -8.74
C ASN A 9 -6.60 6.99 -9.02
N GLU A 10 -5.82 7.38 -8.01
CA GLU A 10 -4.72 8.33 -8.17
C GLU A 10 -3.41 7.66 -7.79
N ASP A 11 -2.35 7.99 -8.50
CA ASP A 11 -1.03 7.39 -8.28
C ASP A 11 -0.29 8.12 -7.16
N PHE A 12 0.32 7.31 -6.29
CA PHE A 12 1.15 7.81 -5.19
C PHE A 12 2.45 7.04 -5.17
N GLU A 13 3.48 7.68 -4.62
CA GLU A 13 4.77 7.03 -4.44
C GLU A 13 4.97 6.65 -2.98
N ILE A 14 5.43 5.42 -2.73
CA ILE A 14 5.76 4.98 -1.37
C ILE A 14 7.06 5.67 -0.95
N VAL A 15 7.00 6.40 0.17
CA VAL A 15 8.19 7.09 0.69
C VAL A 15 8.73 6.45 1.95
N LYS A 16 7.90 5.70 2.68
CA LYS A 16 8.33 5.01 3.90
C LYS A 16 7.30 3.97 4.29
N ILE A 17 7.77 2.84 4.81
CA ILE A 17 6.89 1.84 5.41
C ILE A 17 7.24 1.74 6.89
N LYS A 18 6.26 2.04 7.75
CA LYS A 18 6.44 1.93 9.19
C LYS A 18 6.53 0.47 9.60
N LYS A 19 7.09 0.23 10.76
CA LYS A 19 7.33 -1.14 11.24
C LYS A 19 6.06 -1.99 11.22
N ILE A 20 6.18 -3.17 10.61
CA ILE A 20 5.16 -4.20 10.60
C ILE A 20 5.63 -5.30 11.52
N LYS A 21 4.81 -5.67 12.52
CA LYS A 21 5.20 -6.62 13.57
C LYS A 21 5.41 -8.03 13.04
N ASP A 22 4.61 -8.43 12.07
CA ASP A 22 4.67 -9.78 11.51
C ASP A 22 5.70 -9.83 10.38
N ASP A 23 6.81 -10.55 10.60
CA ASP A 23 7.87 -10.67 9.62
C ASP A 23 7.41 -11.35 8.33
N SER A 24 6.51 -12.32 8.43
CA SER A 24 5.97 -13.00 7.26
C SER A 24 5.18 -12.02 6.38
N GLN A 25 4.39 -11.18 6.99
CA GLN A 25 3.60 -10.16 6.29
C GLN A 25 4.51 -9.13 5.65
N LYS A 26 5.55 -8.70 6.37
CA LYS A 26 6.54 -7.76 5.85
C LYS A 26 7.23 -8.32 4.60
N LYS A 27 7.63 -9.58 4.63
CA LYS A 27 8.23 -10.25 3.48
C LYS A 27 7.27 -10.34 2.31
N LEU A 28 6.02 -10.68 2.58
CA LEU A 28 5.00 -10.79 1.54
C LEU A 28 4.79 -9.45 0.83
N LEU A 29 4.68 -8.37 1.58
CA LEU A 29 4.52 -7.03 1.01
C LEU A 29 5.74 -6.66 0.17
N ASN A 30 6.93 -6.92 0.67
CA ASN A 30 8.16 -6.64 -0.05
C ASN A 30 8.21 -7.40 -1.37
N ASN A 31 7.83 -8.68 -1.35
CA ASN A 31 7.80 -9.53 -2.55
C ASN A 31 6.76 -9.05 -3.57
N MET A 32 5.70 -8.42 -3.12
CA MET A 32 4.67 -7.86 -4.00
C MET A 32 5.05 -6.48 -4.55
N GLY A 33 6.18 -5.92 -4.12
CA GLY A 33 6.67 -4.66 -4.64
C GLY A 33 6.39 -3.45 -3.76
N PHE A 34 5.87 -3.64 -2.54
CA PHE A 34 5.65 -2.52 -1.60
C PHE A 34 6.99 -2.10 -1.00
N VAL A 35 7.74 -1.33 -1.75
CA VAL A 35 9.05 -0.82 -1.35
C VAL A 35 9.10 0.68 -1.59
N GLU A 36 10.03 1.37 -0.93
CA GLU A 36 10.23 2.80 -1.14
C GLU A 36 10.51 3.07 -2.62
N GLY A 37 9.85 4.10 -3.14
CA GLY A 37 9.96 4.47 -4.55
C GLY A 37 8.93 3.82 -5.46
N ALA A 38 8.22 2.79 -5.00
CA ALA A 38 7.21 2.12 -5.81
C ALA A 38 5.97 3.01 -5.97
N VAL A 39 5.34 2.93 -7.14
CA VAL A 39 4.09 3.64 -7.42
C VAL A 39 2.91 2.72 -7.10
N VAL A 40 1.95 3.23 -6.35
CA VAL A 40 0.76 2.49 -5.93
C VAL A 40 -0.50 3.30 -6.23
N THR A 41 -1.58 2.57 -6.51
CA THR A 41 -2.88 3.18 -6.78
C THR A 41 -3.93 2.38 -6.04
N VAL A 42 -4.70 3.02 -5.17
CA VAL A 42 -5.84 2.35 -4.52
C VAL A 42 -7.00 2.41 -5.49
N VAL A 43 -7.49 1.26 -5.94
CA VAL A 43 -8.55 1.21 -6.94
C VAL A 43 -9.92 0.98 -6.34
N SER A 44 -10.00 0.40 -5.14
CA SER A 44 -11.28 0.24 -4.44
C SER A 44 -11.05 -0.02 -2.97
N GLU A 45 -12.10 0.14 -2.18
CA GLU A 45 -12.09 -0.13 -0.75
C GLU A 45 -13.37 -0.88 -0.39
N SER A 46 -13.27 -1.91 0.43
CA SER A 46 -14.42 -2.73 0.82
C SER A 46 -14.13 -3.44 2.14
N TYR A 47 -15.03 -3.28 3.13
CA TYR A 47 -14.99 -4.02 4.40
C TYR A 47 -13.62 -4.00 5.09
N GLY A 48 -12.99 -2.81 5.14
CA GLY A 48 -11.72 -2.67 5.83
C GLY A 48 -10.50 -3.14 5.04
N ASN A 49 -10.69 -3.50 3.77
CA ASN A 49 -9.59 -3.87 2.86
C ASN A 49 -9.50 -2.87 1.73
N LEU A 50 -8.28 -2.67 1.24
CA LEU A 50 -8.01 -1.86 0.07
C LEU A 50 -7.53 -2.77 -1.05
N ILE A 51 -8.04 -2.55 -2.26
CA ILE A 51 -7.48 -3.18 -3.44
C ILE A 51 -6.49 -2.20 -4.03
N VAL A 52 -5.23 -2.61 -4.08
CA VAL A 52 -4.13 -1.74 -4.50
C VAL A 52 -3.50 -2.30 -5.76
N LYS A 53 -3.34 -1.43 -6.75
CA LYS A 53 -2.61 -1.76 -7.97
C LYS A 53 -1.15 -1.41 -7.76
N ILE A 54 -0.26 -2.39 -7.95
CA ILE A 54 1.17 -2.22 -7.81
C ILE A 54 1.90 -3.19 -8.75
N LYS A 55 2.89 -2.69 -9.47
CA LYS A 55 3.71 -3.50 -10.38
C LYS A 55 2.89 -4.34 -11.36
N GLY A 56 1.79 -3.77 -11.86
CA GLY A 56 0.94 -4.46 -12.82
C GLY A 56 0.01 -5.50 -12.21
N SER A 57 0.02 -5.69 -10.90
CA SER A 57 -0.85 -6.63 -10.20
C SER A 57 -1.81 -5.88 -9.28
N ARG A 58 -2.87 -6.55 -8.89
CA ARG A 58 -3.81 -6.04 -7.89
C ARG A 58 -3.75 -6.93 -6.67
N VAL A 59 -3.60 -6.33 -5.50
CA VAL A 59 -3.52 -7.06 -4.25
C VAL A 59 -4.47 -6.43 -3.24
N ALA A 60 -5.02 -7.25 -2.36
CA ALA A 60 -5.85 -6.78 -1.26
C ALA A 60 -4.99 -6.66 -0.02
N ILE A 61 -5.01 -5.50 0.62
CA ILE A 61 -4.32 -5.31 1.90
C ILE A 61 -5.30 -4.77 2.92
N GLY A 62 -5.10 -5.15 4.18
CA GLY A 62 -5.90 -4.63 5.26
C GLY A 62 -5.63 -3.16 5.49
N LYS A 63 -6.62 -2.45 6.01
CA LYS A 63 -6.49 -1.04 6.31
C LYS A 63 -5.42 -0.76 7.35
N ASP A 64 -5.24 -1.68 8.30
CA ASP A 64 -4.20 -1.59 9.33
C ASP A 64 -2.80 -1.58 8.71
N ILE A 65 -2.58 -2.38 7.67
CA ILE A 65 -1.31 -2.38 6.93
C ILE A 65 -1.17 -1.09 6.10
N ALA A 66 -2.23 -0.69 5.41
CA ALA A 66 -2.22 0.54 4.61
C ALA A 66 -1.85 1.77 5.43
N MET A 67 -2.27 1.81 6.69
CA MET A 67 -1.94 2.91 7.60
C MET A 67 -0.45 3.03 7.89
N ARG A 68 0.31 1.97 7.64
CA ARG A 68 1.76 1.95 7.87
C ARG A 68 2.56 2.29 6.62
N ILE A 69 1.91 2.41 5.48
CA ILE A 69 2.56 2.74 4.21
C ILE A 69 2.39 4.23 3.96
N MET A 70 3.49 4.97 4.09
CA MET A 70 3.49 6.42 3.89
C MET A 70 3.75 6.73 2.44
N VAL A 71 2.96 7.63 1.87
CA VAL A 71 3.00 7.95 0.45
C VAL A 71 2.95 9.46 0.22
N ASN A 72 3.43 9.87 -0.95
CA ASN A 72 3.32 11.24 -1.45
C ASN A 72 2.71 11.22 -2.85
N HIS A 73 2.09 12.32 -3.23
CA HIS A 73 1.65 12.53 -4.61
C HIS A 73 2.85 12.45 -5.57
N ILE A 74 2.60 11.94 -6.74
CA ILE A 74 3.57 11.95 -7.82
C ILE A 74 3.48 13.26 -8.57
#